data_51420f04ff73054f329429a3f10e4b0e
#
_entry.id   51420f04ff73054f329429a3f10e4b0e
#
_cell.length_a   1.000
_cell.length_b   1.000
_cell.length_c   1.000
_cell.angle_alpha   90.00
_cell.angle_beta   90.00
_cell.angle_gamma   90.00
#
_symmetry.space_group_name_H-M   'P 1'
#
loop_
_entity.id
_entity.type
_entity.pdbx_description
1 polymer ?
#
loop_
_entity_poly.entity_id
_entity_poly.type
_entity_poly.pdbx_seq_one_letter_code
_entity_poly.pdbx_strand_id
1 'polypeptide(L)'
;AAEGENEEWVDLYPEFAKIADEEGFPAIAHTFRNVSKVEEEHEKRYRKLLSNIENGTVFSDSEEIEWQCRNCGYVFRGKKAPEVCPACAHPQAFFERKKNNY
;
A
#
# COMPACT_ATOMS: atom_id res chain seq x y z
N ALA A 1 -11.05 2.98 -5.18
CA ALA A 1 -10.27 3.38 -3.99
C ALA A 1 -9.23 4.44 -4.32
N ALA A 2 -8.39 4.21 -5.34
CA ALA A 2 -7.35 5.18 -5.73
C ALA A 2 -7.93 6.54 -6.15
N GLU A 3 -9.04 6.56 -6.87
CA GLU A 3 -9.70 7.79 -7.30
C GLU A 3 -10.24 8.59 -6.11
N GLY A 4 -10.78 7.92 -5.10
CA GLY A 4 -11.25 8.56 -3.88
C GLY A 4 -10.12 9.23 -3.11
N GLU A 5 -8.99 8.54 -2.95
CA GLU A 5 -7.80 9.11 -2.32
C GLU A 5 -7.26 10.29 -3.11
N ASN A 6 -7.24 10.19 -4.46
CA ASN A 6 -6.82 11.30 -5.31
C ASN A 6 -7.68 12.54 -5.11
N GLU A 7 -9.01 12.41 -5.10
CA GLU A 7 -9.92 13.52 -4.84
C GLU A 7 -9.63 14.20 -3.49
N GLU A 8 -9.38 13.40 -2.46
CA GLU A 8 -9.11 13.91 -1.12
C GLU A 8 -7.82 14.73 -1.03
N TRP A 9 -6.72 14.28 -1.63
CA TRP A 9 -5.46 15.00 -1.51
C TRP A 9 -5.27 16.11 -2.54
N VAL A 10 -5.91 16.02 -3.71
CA VAL A 10 -5.82 17.04 -4.77
C VAL A 10 -6.82 18.18 -4.53
N ASP A 11 -8.05 17.85 -4.20
CA ASP A 11 -9.17 18.82 -4.16
C ASP A 11 -9.71 19.10 -2.76
N LEU A 12 -10.17 18.06 -2.03
CA LEU A 12 -10.94 18.26 -0.79
C LEU A 12 -10.10 18.83 0.35
N TYR A 13 -9.04 18.16 0.76
CA TYR A 13 -8.27 18.59 1.93
C TYR A 13 -7.47 19.88 1.69
N PRO A 14 -6.90 20.13 0.49
CA PRO A 14 -6.35 21.45 0.21
C PRO A 14 -7.37 22.57 0.31
N GLU A 15 -8.60 22.38 -0.16
CA GLU A 15 -9.68 23.36 -0.03
C GLU A 15 -10.08 23.57 1.42
N PHE A 16 -10.21 22.51 2.21
CA PHE A 16 -10.49 22.60 3.64
C PHE A 16 -9.38 23.34 4.38
N ALA A 17 -8.12 23.11 4.02
CA ALA A 17 -7.00 23.85 4.61
C ALA A 17 -7.08 25.34 4.32
N LYS A 18 -7.41 25.71 3.08
CA LYS A 18 -7.59 27.11 2.68
C LYS A 18 -8.69 27.78 3.47
N ILE A 19 -9.85 27.13 3.60
CA ILE A 19 -10.99 27.64 4.37
C ILE A 19 -10.60 27.81 5.84
N ALA A 20 -9.90 26.85 6.42
CA ALA A 20 -9.45 26.91 7.82
C ALA A 20 -8.51 28.12 8.04
N ASP A 21 -7.58 28.37 7.12
CA ASP A 21 -6.71 29.55 7.17
C ASP A 21 -7.51 30.86 7.11
N GLU A 22 -8.47 30.95 6.18
CA GLU A 22 -9.33 32.15 5.99
C GLU A 22 -10.18 32.44 7.23
N GLU A 23 -10.61 31.39 7.93
CA GLU A 23 -11.41 31.49 9.15
C GLU A 23 -10.59 31.66 10.43
N GLY A 24 -9.26 31.71 10.33
CA GLY A 24 -8.37 31.94 11.45
C GLY A 24 -8.03 30.69 12.27
N PHE A 25 -8.01 29.51 11.66
CA PHE A 25 -7.65 28.23 12.29
C PHE A 25 -6.39 27.61 11.66
N PRO A 26 -5.21 28.22 11.83
CA PRO A 26 -3.99 27.76 11.17
C PRO A 26 -3.54 26.35 11.59
N ALA A 27 -3.78 25.95 12.83
CA ALA A 27 -3.45 24.59 13.29
C ALA A 27 -4.31 23.54 12.59
N ILE A 28 -5.59 23.83 12.36
CA ILE A 28 -6.51 22.95 11.62
C ILE A 28 -6.11 22.89 10.15
N ALA A 29 -5.76 24.03 9.54
CA ALA A 29 -5.26 24.07 8.16
C ALA A 29 -4.01 23.22 8.00
N HIS A 30 -3.08 23.29 8.94
CA HIS A 30 -1.87 22.48 8.95
C HIS A 30 -2.19 20.97 8.99
N THR A 31 -3.17 20.56 9.80
CA THR A 31 -3.64 19.19 9.88
C THR A 31 -4.19 18.72 8.54
N PHE A 32 -5.06 19.51 7.89
CA PHE A 32 -5.59 19.16 6.58
C PHE A 32 -4.49 18.99 5.52
N ARG A 33 -3.47 19.85 5.52
CA ARG A 33 -2.34 19.72 4.60
C ARG A 33 -1.54 18.45 4.83
N ASN A 34 -1.34 18.07 6.08
CA ASN A 34 -0.62 16.82 6.41
C ASN A 34 -1.46 15.59 6.08
N VAL A 35 -2.76 15.60 6.35
CA VAL A 35 -3.67 14.50 5.97
C VAL A 35 -3.73 14.36 4.46
N SER A 36 -3.71 15.46 3.72
CA SER A 36 -3.64 15.44 2.26
C SER A 36 -2.42 14.64 1.76
N LYS A 37 -1.27 14.80 2.40
CA LYS A 37 -0.07 14.01 2.07
C LYS A 37 -0.22 12.53 2.39
N VAL A 38 -0.96 12.21 3.45
CA VAL A 38 -1.30 10.81 3.80
C VAL A 38 -2.16 10.18 2.69
N GLU A 39 -3.17 10.89 2.20
CA GLU A 39 -4.04 10.39 1.13
C GLU A 39 -3.27 10.21 -0.19
N GLU A 40 -2.28 11.06 -0.46
CA GLU A 40 -1.38 10.86 -1.59
C GLU A 40 -0.63 9.53 -1.51
N GLU A 41 -0.10 9.19 -0.34
CA GLU A 41 0.56 7.90 -0.11
C GLU A 41 -0.42 6.71 -0.23
N HIS A 42 -1.67 6.87 0.24
CA HIS A 42 -2.71 5.86 0.07
C HIS A 42 -3.01 5.63 -1.42
N GLU A 43 -3.11 6.68 -2.21
CA GLU A 43 -3.32 6.55 -3.66
C GLU A 43 -2.19 5.78 -4.32
N LYS A 44 -0.94 6.12 -4.02
CA LYS A 44 0.25 5.41 -4.55
C LYS A 44 0.19 3.92 -4.23
N ARG A 45 -0.17 3.59 -3.00
CA ARG A 45 -0.31 2.20 -2.56
C ARG A 45 -1.39 1.46 -3.32
N TYR A 46 -2.58 2.02 -3.44
CA TYR A 46 -3.69 1.42 -4.19
C TYR A 46 -3.33 1.21 -5.65
N ARG A 47 -2.69 2.19 -6.30
CA ARG A 47 -2.31 2.06 -7.70
C ARG A 47 -1.23 1.00 -7.91
N LYS A 48 -0.30 0.85 -6.97
CA LYS A 48 0.70 -0.22 -7.01
C LYS A 48 0.07 -1.60 -6.86
N LEU A 49 -0.87 -1.75 -5.94
CA LEU A 49 -1.61 -3.00 -5.75
C LEU A 49 -2.42 -3.36 -6.98
N LEU A 50 -3.10 -2.39 -7.59
CA LEU A 50 -3.83 -2.58 -8.84
C LEU A 50 -2.89 -3.02 -9.97
N SER A 51 -1.77 -2.35 -10.13
CA SER A 51 -0.74 -2.70 -11.13
C SER A 51 -0.27 -4.15 -10.95
N ASN A 52 -0.06 -4.61 -9.72
CA ASN A 52 0.34 -5.98 -9.46
C ASN A 52 -0.73 -6.99 -9.90
N ILE A 53 -2.01 -6.68 -9.71
CA ILE A 53 -3.11 -7.53 -10.19
C ILE A 53 -3.13 -7.57 -11.71
N GLU A 54 -3.08 -6.40 -12.36
CA GLU A 54 -3.14 -6.29 -13.83
C GLU A 54 -1.95 -6.97 -14.52
N ASN A 55 -0.76 -6.89 -13.93
CA ASN A 55 0.47 -7.45 -14.48
C ASN A 55 0.75 -8.89 -14.02
N GLY A 56 -0.09 -9.47 -13.18
CA GLY A 56 0.13 -10.82 -12.65
C GLY A 56 1.33 -10.92 -11.71
N THR A 57 1.67 -9.84 -11.01
CA THR A 57 2.84 -9.77 -10.12
C THR A 57 2.51 -9.75 -8.63
N VAL A 58 1.31 -10.22 -8.26
CA VAL A 58 0.94 -10.36 -6.84
C VAL A 58 1.83 -11.41 -6.17
N PHE A 59 2.05 -12.56 -6.83
CA PHE A 59 2.84 -13.68 -6.30
C PHE A 59 4.07 -14.02 -7.15
N SER A 60 4.48 -13.10 -8.02
CA SER A 60 5.67 -13.26 -8.86
C SER A 60 6.42 -11.94 -9.03
N ASP A 61 7.70 -12.06 -9.40
CA ASP A 61 8.57 -10.91 -9.64
C ASP A 61 9.53 -11.26 -10.79
N SER A 62 10.08 -10.25 -11.45
CA SER A 62 11.08 -10.43 -12.49
C SER A 62 12.42 -10.91 -11.94
N GLU A 63 12.67 -10.67 -10.66
CA GLU A 63 13.90 -11.06 -9.96
C GLU A 63 13.58 -12.03 -8.84
N GLU A 64 14.59 -12.75 -8.37
CA GLU A 64 14.48 -13.58 -7.18
C GLU A 64 14.36 -12.69 -5.95
N ILE A 65 13.27 -12.87 -5.21
CA ILE A 65 13.01 -12.16 -3.95
C ILE A 65 12.65 -13.16 -2.86
N GLU A 66 12.63 -12.72 -1.64
CA GLU A 66 12.14 -13.52 -0.52
C GLU A 66 10.63 -13.39 -0.39
N TRP A 67 9.97 -14.54 -0.34
CA TRP A 67 8.53 -14.67 -0.08
C TRP A 67 8.34 -15.28 1.30
N GLN A 68 7.38 -14.79 2.07
CA GLN A 68 7.12 -15.29 3.42
C GLN A 68 5.66 -15.71 3.57
N CYS A 69 5.44 -16.90 4.12
CA CYS A 69 4.11 -17.37 4.46
C CYS A 69 3.58 -16.61 5.69
N ARG A 70 2.43 -15.96 5.54
CA ARG A 70 1.80 -15.21 6.63
C ARG A 70 1.21 -16.10 7.72
N ASN A 71 1.02 -17.39 7.44
CA ASN A 71 0.53 -18.32 8.45
C ASN A 71 1.65 -18.82 9.37
N CYS A 72 2.73 -19.38 8.81
CA CYS A 72 3.77 -20.03 9.61
C CYS A 72 5.12 -19.30 9.64
N GLY A 73 5.33 -18.33 8.74
CA GLY A 73 6.59 -17.60 8.67
C GLY A 73 7.66 -18.23 7.75
N TYR A 74 7.36 -19.35 7.09
CA TYR A 74 8.30 -19.97 6.14
C TYR A 74 8.75 -18.98 5.08
N VAL A 75 10.06 -18.93 4.81
CA VAL A 75 10.66 -18.03 3.82
C VAL A 75 11.18 -18.85 2.64
N PHE A 76 10.81 -18.41 1.43
CA PHE A 76 11.25 -18.99 0.17
C PHE A 76 11.84 -17.89 -0.71
N ARG A 77 13.00 -18.17 -1.31
CA ARG A 77 13.63 -17.25 -2.27
C ARG A 77 13.42 -17.74 -3.69
N GLY A 78 12.85 -16.90 -4.54
CA GLY A 78 12.59 -17.22 -5.94
C GLY A 78 11.81 -16.13 -6.64
N LYS A 79 11.52 -16.33 -7.93
CA LYS A 79 10.76 -15.39 -8.76
C LYS A 79 9.25 -15.52 -8.58
N LYS A 80 8.79 -16.59 -7.96
CA LYS A 80 7.38 -16.89 -7.75
C LYS A 80 7.19 -17.53 -6.38
N ALA A 81 6.19 -17.07 -5.66
CA ALA A 81 5.80 -17.68 -4.39
C ALA A 81 5.34 -19.13 -4.60
N PRO A 82 5.65 -20.06 -3.67
CA PRO A 82 5.17 -21.43 -3.77
C PRO A 82 3.65 -21.51 -3.87
N GLU A 83 3.15 -22.45 -4.67
CA GLU A 83 1.69 -22.67 -4.78
C GLU A 83 1.10 -23.22 -3.49
N VAL A 84 1.91 -23.99 -2.74
CA VAL A 84 1.54 -24.52 -1.43
C VAL A 84 2.77 -24.35 -0.52
N CYS A 85 2.55 -23.86 0.69
CA CYS A 85 3.63 -23.74 1.66
C CYS A 85 4.15 -25.12 2.06
N PRO A 86 5.45 -25.41 1.88
CA PRO A 86 6.01 -26.72 2.22
C PRO A 86 6.05 -27.00 3.73
N ALA A 87 5.92 -25.96 4.56
CA ALA A 87 5.95 -26.11 6.01
C ALA A 87 4.57 -26.31 6.62
N CYS A 88 3.54 -25.58 6.15
CA CYS A 88 2.22 -25.58 6.78
C CYS A 88 1.06 -25.95 5.84
N ALA A 89 1.35 -26.22 4.56
CA ALA A 89 0.38 -26.62 3.53
C ALA A 89 -0.71 -25.57 3.20
N HIS A 90 -0.56 -24.32 3.63
CA HIS A 90 -1.46 -23.26 3.22
C HIS A 90 -1.21 -22.85 1.77
N PRO A 91 -2.25 -22.36 1.05
CA PRO A 91 -2.11 -22.02 -0.37
C PRO A 91 -1.27 -20.76 -0.60
N GLN A 92 -0.88 -20.54 -1.85
CA GLN A 92 -0.08 -19.38 -2.29
C GLN A 92 -0.62 -18.03 -1.82
N ALA A 93 -1.94 -17.91 -1.65
CA ALA A 93 -2.56 -16.67 -1.18
C ALA A 93 -2.06 -16.21 0.19
N PHE A 94 -1.44 -17.12 0.98
CA PHE A 94 -0.83 -16.78 2.27
C PHE A 94 0.57 -16.20 2.15
N PHE A 95 1.18 -16.22 0.99
CA PHE A 95 2.52 -15.64 0.80
C PHE A 95 2.45 -14.14 0.56
N GLU A 96 3.48 -13.46 1.04
CA GLU A 96 3.72 -12.04 0.76
C GLU A 96 5.21 -11.82 0.51
N ARG A 97 5.56 -10.68 -0.08
CA ARG A 97 6.95 -10.23 -0.15
C ARG A 97 7.46 -10.01 1.27
N LYS A 98 8.57 -10.63 1.62
CA LYS A 98 9.11 -10.52 2.98
C LYS A 98 9.52 -9.08 3.28
N LYS A 99 9.14 -8.59 4.45
CA LYS A 99 9.51 -7.26 4.96
C LYS A 99 10.60 -7.41 6.01
N ASN A 100 11.52 -6.46 6.01
CA ASN A 100 12.59 -6.34 7.02
C ASN A 100 12.50 -4.97 7.66
N ASN A 101 11.53 -4.79 8.52
CA ASN A 101 11.31 -3.51 9.21
C ASN A 101 11.66 -3.55 10.70
N TYR A 102 12.51 -4.47 11.07
CA TYR A 102 12.99 -4.64 12.44
C TYR A 102 14.50 -4.57 12.54
#